data_237bd263a01e67ca93f195be0ce77710
#
_entry.id   237bd263a01e67ca93f195be0ce77710
#
_cell.length_a   1.000
_cell.length_b   1.000
_cell.length_c   1.000
_cell.angle_alpha   90.00
_cell.angle_beta   90.00
_cell.angle_gamma   90.00
#
_symmetry.space_group_name_H-M   'P 1'
#
loop_
_entity.id
_entity.type
_entity.pdbx_description
1 polymer ?
#
loop_
_entity_poly.entity_id
_entity_poly.type
_entity_poly.pdbx_seq_one_letter_code
_entity_poly.pdbx_strand_id
1 'polypeptide(L)'
;MAEQKSQQQGANSASAAAKKPKKARKNVLDAIAHVHASFNNTIITITDRQGNTLSWATSGGCGFRGSRKSTPFAAQVAAEKAGNAAQEHGVKNVEVRVAGPGPGRESAVRALNGCGLKITSISDVTPIPHNGCRPPKKRRV
;
A
#
# COMPACT_ATOMS: atom_id res chain seq x y z
N MET A 1 5.73 -59.16 -38.71
CA MET A 1 4.93 -59.25 -37.47
C MET A 1 5.77 -58.83 -36.31
N ALA A 2 5.25 -58.07 -35.48
CA ALA A 2 5.76 -57.50 -34.26
C ALA A 2 6.01 -55.99 -34.33
N GLU A 3 5.01 -55.27 -33.87
CA GLU A 3 5.00 -53.86 -33.61
C GLU A 3 5.88 -53.51 -32.39
N GLN A 4 6.80 -52.58 -32.58
CA GLN A 4 7.51 -51.97 -31.45
C GLN A 4 6.92 -50.57 -31.19
N LYS A 5 6.16 -50.45 -30.09
CA LYS A 5 5.75 -49.19 -29.51
C LYS A 5 6.95 -48.52 -28.88
N SER A 6 7.41 -47.42 -29.43
CA SER A 6 8.34 -46.51 -28.76
C SER A 6 7.58 -45.56 -27.84
N GLN A 7 7.75 -45.75 -26.54
CA GLN A 7 7.27 -44.82 -25.52
C GLN A 7 8.27 -43.65 -25.41
N GLN A 8 7.82 -42.48 -25.83
CA GLN A 8 8.50 -41.23 -25.53
C GLN A 8 8.14 -40.79 -24.10
N GLN A 9 9.09 -40.90 -23.22
CA GLN A 9 9.04 -40.30 -21.89
C GLN A 9 9.39 -38.81 -22.01
N GLY A 10 8.38 -37.96 -21.92
CA GLY A 10 8.54 -36.51 -21.77
C GLY A 10 9.10 -36.18 -20.39
N ALA A 11 10.36 -35.74 -20.34
CA ALA A 11 10.97 -35.22 -19.12
C ALA A 11 10.33 -33.86 -18.74
N ASN A 12 9.48 -33.87 -17.73
CA ASN A 12 9.02 -32.65 -17.06
C ASN A 12 10.16 -32.07 -16.21
N SER A 13 10.88 -31.10 -16.76
CA SER A 13 11.76 -30.25 -15.99
C SER A 13 10.94 -29.22 -15.21
N ALA A 14 10.43 -29.58 -14.05
CA ALA A 14 9.87 -28.65 -13.09
C ALA A 14 11.02 -27.80 -12.52
N SER A 15 11.17 -26.58 -13.01
CA SER A 15 12.04 -25.58 -12.40
C SER A 15 11.49 -25.24 -11.00
N ALA A 16 12.10 -25.79 -9.98
CA ALA A 16 11.84 -25.44 -8.59
C ALA A 16 12.30 -24.00 -8.38
N ALA A 17 11.35 -23.06 -8.52
CA ALA A 17 11.58 -21.69 -8.09
C ALA A 17 11.88 -21.70 -6.59
N ALA A 18 13.12 -21.41 -6.22
CA ALA A 18 13.56 -21.33 -4.85
C ALA A 18 12.70 -20.31 -4.10
N LYS A 19 11.83 -20.79 -3.20
CA LYS A 19 11.04 -19.95 -2.31
C LYS A 19 12.00 -19.17 -1.43
N LYS A 20 12.12 -17.86 -1.67
CA LYS A 20 12.85 -16.95 -0.77
C LYS A 20 12.33 -17.17 0.64
N PRO A 21 13.21 -17.24 1.66
CA PRO A 21 12.78 -17.44 3.03
C PRO A 21 11.82 -16.30 3.41
N LYS A 22 10.62 -16.65 3.87
CA LYS A 22 9.64 -15.67 4.37
C LYS A 22 10.31 -14.97 5.56
N LYS A 23 10.57 -13.67 5.45
CA LYS A 23 11.01 -12.86 6.58
C LYS A 23 10.08 -13.13 7.76
N ALA A 24 10.67 -13.34 8.96
CA ALA A 24 9.92 -13.54 10.19
C ALA A 24 8.87 -12.42 10.33
N ARG A 25 7.60 -12.78 10.46
CA ARG A 25 6.51 -11.82 10.64
C ARG A 25 6.68 -11.17 12.01
N LYS A 26 6.86 -9.86 12.04
CA LYS A 26 6.87 -9.12 13.30
C LYS A 26 5.44 -8.98 13.79
N ASN A 27 5.16 -9.39 15.01
CA ASN A 27 3.87 -9.14 15.65
C ASN A 27 3.88 -7.73 16.23
N VAL A 28 3.15 -6.81 15.59
CA VAL A 28 3.00 -5.42 16.01
C VAL A 28 1.51 -5.15 16.23
N LEU A 29 1.11 -4.83 17.46
CA LEU A 29 -0.29 -4.53 17.79
C LEU A 29 -0.67 -3.09 17.43
N ASP A 30 0.22 -2.14 17.74
CA ASP A 30 0.02 -0.71 17.51
C ASP A 30 0.86 -0.25 16.33
N ALA A 31 0.24 0.36 15.35
CA ALA A 31 0.89 0.85 14.14
C ALA A 31 0.52 2.30 13.85
N ILE A 32 1.27 2.93 12.97
CA ILE A 32 1.00 4.25 12.44
C ILE A 32 0.73 4.11 10.94
N ALA A 33 -0.42 4.60 10.49
CA ALA A 33 -0.74 4.66 9.06
C ALA A 33 -0.46 6.08 8.54
N HIS A 34 0.49 6.17 7.65
CA HIS A 34 0.82 7.39 6.94
C HIS A 34 0.05 7.43 5.61
N VAL A 35 -0.84 8.38 5.47
CA VAL A 35 -1.62 8.62 4.25
C VAL A 35 -1.09 9.88 3.57
N HIS A 36 -0.44 9.73 2.45
CA HIS A 36 0.00 10.86 1.63
C HIS A 36 -0.89 10.97 0.39
N ALA A 37 -1.79 11.94 0.40
CA ALA A 37 -2.73 12.20 -0.68
C ALA A 37 -2.34 13.44 -1.46
N SER A 38 -1.73 13.26 -2.63
CA SER A 38 -1.46 14.32 -3.59
C SER A 38 -2.59 14.44 -4.61
N PHE A 39 -2.56 15.49 -5.43
CA PHE A 39 -3.54 15.66 -6.52
C PHE A 39 -3.46 14.55 -7.59
N ASN A 40 -2.35 13.84 -7.70
CA ASN A 40 -2.13 12.83 -8.73
C ASN A 40 -2.09 11.39 -8.21
N ASN A 41 -1.88 11.18 -6.92
CA ASN A 41 -1.72 9.84 -6.36
C ASN A 41 -2.02 9.83 -4.86
N THR A 42 -2.31 8.65 -4.33
CA THR A 42 -2.41 8.41 -2.90
C THR A 42 -1.46 7.28 -2.52
N ILE A 43 -0.64 7.51 -1.51
CA ILE A 43 0.32 6.54 -0.97
C ILE A 43 -0.06 6.26 0.48
N ILE A 44 -0.18 5.00 0.82
CA ILE A 44 -0.48 4.56 2.17
C ILE A 44 0.64 3.67 2.65
N THR A 45 1.23 4.02 3.78
CA THR A 45 2.32 3.27 4.40
C THR A 45 1.97 3.00 5.85
N ILE A 46 2.01 1.75 6.27
CA ILE A 46 1.76 1.36 7.66
C ILE A 46 3.09 0.94 8.27
N THR A 47 3.43 1.62 9.36
CA THR A 47 4.69 1.43 10.07
C THR A 47 4.43 1.05 11.52
N ASP A 48 5.43 0.51 12.18
CA ASP A 48 5.43 0.42 13.64
C ASP A 48 5.68 1.80 14.27
N ARG A 49 5.67 1.88 15.61
CA ARG A 49 5.97 3.14 16.32
C ARG A 49 7.41 3.61 16.17
N GLN A 50 8.31 2.73 15.79
CA GLN A 50 9.73 3.03 15.54
C GLN A 50 10.00 3.54 14.12
N GLY A 51 8.99 3.48 13.23
CA GLY A 51 9.10 3.92 11.85
C GLY A 51 9.47 2.82 10.85
N ASN A 52 9.55 1.55 11.28
CA ASN A 52 9.81 0.45 10.35
C ASN A 52 8.55 0.13 9.55
N THR A 53 8.65 0.07 8.24
CA THR A 53 7.52 -0.21 7.35
C THR A 53 7.09 -1.67 7.44
N LEU A 54 5.82 -1.88 7.74
CA LEU A 54 5.17 -3.20 7.77
C LEU A 54 4.50 -3.52 6.44
N SER A 55 3.72 -2.59 5.93
CA SER A 55 3.03 -2.70 4.65
C SER A 55 2.87 -1.35 3.98
N TRP A 56 2.69 -1.37 2.68
CA TRP A 56 2.42 -0.16 1.91
C TRP A 56 1.64 -0.49 0.64
N ALA A 57 0.89 0.48 0.14
CA ALA A 57 0.24 0.41 -1.16
C ALA A 57 0.06 1.82 -1.73
N THR A 58 -0.05 1.89 -3.04
CA THR A 58 -0.32 3.14 -3.75
C THR A 58 -1.47 2.94 -4.72
N SER A 59 -2.17 4.01 -5.05
CA SER A 59 -3.23 3.97 -6.06
C SER A 59 -2.69 3.48 -7.42
N GLY A 60 -1.51 3.96 -7.81
CA GLY A 60 -0.84 3.51 -9.03
C GLY A 60 -0.41 2.04 -9.01
N GLY A 61 -0.05 1.52 -7.86
CA GLY A 61 0.31 0.11 -7.64
C GLY A 61 -0.89 -0.85 -7.60
N CYS A 62 -2.11 -0.31 -7.45
CA CYS A 62 -3.36 -1.07 -7.49
C CYS A 62 -3.98 -1.20 -8.89
N GLY A 63 -3.27 -0.78 -9.93
CA GLY A 63 -3.72 -0.86 -11.32
C GLY A 63 -4.39 0.39 -11.87
N PHE A 64 -4.57 1.44 -11.07
CA PHE A 64 -5.05 2.73 -11.53
C PHE A 64 -3.95 3.51 -12.23
N ARG A 65 -4.22 4.06 -13.40
CA ARG A 65 -3.26 4.80 -14.21
C ARG A 65 -3.85 6.14 -14.68
N GLY A 66 -2.97 7.12 -14.94
CA GLY A 66 -3.36 8.44 -15.40
C GLY A 66 -4.22 9.19 -14.37
N SER A 67 -5.31 9.81 -14.81
CA SER A 67 -6.22 10.57 -13.95
C SER A 67 -6.96 9.73 -12.90
N ARG A 68 -7.07 8.43 -13.09
CA ARG A 68 -7.75 7.52 -12.15
C ARG A 68 -7.00 7.33 -10.83
N LYS A 69 -5.69 7.57 -10.78
CA LYS A 69 -4.88 7.44 -9.56
C LYS A 69 -5.30 8.40 -8.45
N SER A 70 -5.81 9.56 -8.79
CA SER A 70 -6.19 10.59 -7.83
C SER A 70 -7.62 10.47 -7.31
N THR A 71 -8.38 9.48 -7.78
CA THR A 71 -9.77 9.31 -7.36
C THR A 71 -9.89 8.79 -5.93
N PRO A 72 -10.96 9.15 -5.18
CA PRO A 72 -11.21 8.59 -3.85
C PRO A 72 -11.33 7.07 -3.85
N PHE A 73 -11.91 6.48 -4.89
CA PHE A 73 -12.02 5.04 -5.04
C PHE A 73 -10.65 4.34 -5.13
N ALA A 74 -9.71 4.91 -5.89
CA ALA A 74 -8.34 4.39 -5.98
C ALA A 74 -7.62 4.42 -4.62
N ALA A 75 -7.83 5.48 -3.85
CA ALA A 75 -7.31 5.59 -2.48
C ALA A 75 -7.92 4.54 -1.55
N GLN A 76 -9.22 4.27 -1.67
CA GLN A 76 -9.89 3.21 -0.92
C GLN A 76 -9.25 1.84 -1.20
N VAL A 77 -9.10 1.46 -2.46
CA VAL A 77 -8.51 0.17 -2.85
C VAL A 77 -7.06 0.03 -2.34
N ALA A 78 -6.28 1.11 -2.43
CA ALA A 78 -4.92 1.13 -1.89
C ALA A 78 -4.90 0.94 -0.37
N ALA A 79 -5.82 1.59 0.35
CA ALA A 79 -5.94 1.47 1.80
C ALA A 79 -6.36 0.06 2.23
N GLU A 80 -7.30 -0.55 1.55
CA GLU A 80 -7.72 -1.94 1.79
C GLU A 80 -6.55 -2.90 1.59
N LYS A 81 -5.80 -2.75 0.51
CA LYS A 81 -4.62 -3.58 0.23
C LYS A 81 -3.54 -3.45 1.31
N ALA A 82 -3.22 -2.21 1.71
CA ALA A 82 -2.24 -1.95 2.78
C ALA A 82 -2.74 -2.46 4.13
N GLY A 83 -4.02 -2.24 4.46
CA GLY A 83 -4.64 -2.67 5.71
C GLY A 83 -4.66 -4.18 5.87
N ASN A 84 -5.08 -4.91 4.83
CA ASN A 84 -5.09 -6.37 4.85
C ASN A 84 -3.67 -6.95 5.03
N ALA A 85 -2.68 -6.39 4.34
CA ALA A 85 -1.28 -6.80 4.52
C ALA A 85 -0.75 -6.48 5.93
N ALA A 86 -1.18 -5.38 6.54
CA ALA A 86 -0.82 -5.03 7.91
C ALA A 86 -1.44 -6.00 8.93
N GLN A 87 -2.67 -6.45 8.71
CA GLN A 87 -3.32 -7.44 9.58
C GLN A 87 -2.56 -8.76 9.62
N GLU A 88 -1.88 -9.15 8.54
CA GLU A 88 -1.01 -10.33 8.53
C GLU A 88 0.17 -10.20 9.52
N HIS A 89 0.56 -8.97 9.87
CA HIS A 89 1.56 -8.66 10.90
C HIS A 89 0.97 -8.51 12.32
N GLY A 90 -0.33 -8.75 12.48
CA GLY A 90 -1.02 -8.70 13.77
C GLY A 90 -1.45 -7.29 14.21
N VAL A 91 -1.42 -6.30 13.33
CA VAL A 91 -1.85 -4.92 13.64
C VAL A 91 -3.34 -4.89 13.96
N LYS A 92 -3.68 -4.25 15.09
CA LYS A 92 -5.07 -4.05 15.54
C LYS A 92 -5.40 -2.58 15.70
N ASN A 93 -4.53 -1.82 16.36
CA ASN A 93 -4.72 -0.40 16.61
C ASN A 93 -3.86 0.42 15.64
N VAL A 94 -4.43 1.48 15.10
CA VAL A 94 -3.75 2.35 14.13
C VAL A 94 -3.95 3.82 14.47
N GLU A 95 -2.86 4.54 14.59
CA GLU A 95 -2.85 6.01 14.55
C GLU A 95 -2.73 6.45 13.10
N VAL A 96 -3.65 7.27 12.63
CA VAL A 96 -3.63 7.75 11.23
C VAL A 96 -3.03 9.14 11.16
N ARG A 97 -2.02 9.30 10.31
CA ARG A 97 -1.39 10.59 9.98
C ARG A 97 -1.63 10.91 8.52
N VAL A 98 -2.41 11.95 8.27
CA VAL A 98 -2.80 12.37 6.93
C VAL A 98 -1.96 13.56 6.48
N ALA A 99 -1.42 13.51 5.27
CA ALA A 99 -0.68 14.61 4.67
C ALA A 99 -1.15 14.83 3.22
N GLY A 100 -1.17 16.11 2.83
CA GLY A 100 -1.47 16.50 1.45
C GLY A 100 -2.93 16.87 1.18
N PRO A 101 -3.19 17.59 0.09
CA PRO A 101 -4.50 18.15 -0.26
C PRO A 101 -5.34 17.25 -1.17
N GLY A 102 -4.90 16.05 -1.50
CA GLY A 102 -5.53 15.19 -2.49
C GLY A 102 -6.93 14.70 -2.09
N PRO A 103 -7.75 14.29 -3.06
CA PRO A 103 -9.13 13.85 -2.82
C PRO A 103 -9.23 12.50 -2.08
N GLY A 104 -8.14 11.75 -2.00
CA GLY A 104 -8.08 10.44 -1.33
C GLY A 104 -7.93 10.48 0.19
N ARG A 105 -7.87 11.64 0.83
CA ARG A 105 -7.65 11.80 2.28
C ARG A 105 -8.66 11.01 3.11
N GLU A 106 -9.93 11.34 2.97
CA GLU A 106 -11.01 10.75 3.78
C GLU A 106 -11.31 9.30 3.41
N SER A 107 -11.34 8.99 2.12
CA SER A 107 -11.64 7.65 1.63
C SER A 107 -10.61 6.63 2.09
N ALA A 108 -9.33 7.00 2.16
CA ALA A 108 -8.28 6.14 2.70
C ALA A 108 -8.51 5.83 4.19
N VAL A 109 -8.85 6.83 5.00
CA VAL A 109 -9.12 6.64 6.43
C VAL A 109 -10.34 5.75 6.65
N ARG A 110 -11.43 5.99 5.91
CA ARG A 110 -12.64 5.16 5.98
C ARG A 110 -12.36 3.72 5.60
N ALA A 111 -11.56 3.50 4.57
CA ALA A 111 -11.20 2.15 4.12
C ALA A 111 -10.34 1.41 5.15
N LEU A 112 -9.39 2.07 5.80
CA LEU A 112 -8.61 1.48 6.89
C LEU A 112 -9.50 1.04 8.06
N ASN A 113 -10.49 1.84 8.42
CA ASN A 113 -11.49 1.44 9.41
C ASN A 113 -12.36 0.26 8.94
N GLY A 114 -12.74 0.28 7.66
CA GLY A 114 -13.52 -0.81 7.03
C GLY A 114 -12.79 -2.16 6.98
N CYS A 115 -11.47 -2.16 6.94
CA CYS A 115 -10.66 -3.38 7.02
C CYS A 115 -10.65 -4.03 8.42
N GLY A 116 -11.28 -3.40 9.43
CA GLY A 116 -11.29 -3.91 10.80
C GLY A 116 -10.12 -3.42 11.66
N LEU A 117 -9.34 -2.45 11.21
CA LEU A 117 -8.33 -1.78 12.01
C LEU A 117 -9.00 -0.74 12.92
N LYS A 118 -8.68 -0.76 14.20
CA LYS A 118 -9.20 0.23 15.16
C LYS A 118 -8.39 1.51 15.07
N ILE A 119 -9.01 2.59 14.61
CA ILE A 119 -8.38 3.91 14.55
C ILE A 119 -8.44 4.53 15.94
N THR A 120 -7.27 4.83 16.51
CA THR A 120 -7.13 5.44 17.84
C THR A 120 -7.12 6.96 17.78
N SER A 121 -6.45 7.52 16.79
CA SER A 121 -6.38 8.95 16.56
C SER A 121 -6.16 9.26 15.09
N ILE A 122 -6.59 10.44 14.68
CA ILE A 122 -6.37 10.97 13.32
C ILE A 122 -5.74 12.35 13.49
N SER A 123 -4.57 12.55 12.90
CA SER A 123 -3.87 13.83 12.89
C SER A 123 -3.51 14.27 11.48
N ASP A 124 -3.58 15.56 11.23
CA ASP A 124 -3.12 16.16 9.98
C ASP A 124 -1.67 16.64 10.17
N VAL A 125 -0.77 16.06 9.37
CA VAL A 125 0.66 16.36 9.38
C VAL A 125 1.12 17.00 8.07
N THR A 126 0.21 17.64 7.35
CA THR A 126 0.53 18.33 6.10
C THR A 126 1.61 19.38 6.36
N PRO A 127 2.77 19.32 5.67
CA PRO A 127 3.84 20.27 5.89
C PRO A 127 3.43 21.66 5.36
N ILE A 128 3.47 22.65 6.23
CA ILE A 128 3.19 24.05 5.90
C ILE A 128 4.49 24.85 6.12
N PRO A 129 5.08 25.45 5.07
CA PRO A 129 6.29 26.24 5.22
C PRO A 129 6.00 27.53 6.02
N HIS A 130 6.92 27.89 6.91
CA HIS A 130 6.90 29.18 7.60
C HIS A 130 7.58 30.24 6.73
N ASN A 131 6.91 30.65 5.64
CA ASN A 131 7.45 31.58 4.65
C ASN A 131 8.74 31.11 3.98
N GLY A 132 8.83 29.82 3.67
CA GLY A 132 10.01 29.15 3.13
C GLY A 132 10.46 29.60 1.71
N CYS A 133 11.00 28.69 0.94
CA CYS A 133 11.50 28.97 -0.41
C CYS A 133 10.42 29.48 -1.37
N ARG A 134 10.83 30.32 -2.31
CA ARG A 134 9.94 30.80 -3.39
C ARG A 134 9.39 29.60 -4.18
N PRO A 135 8.08 29.50 -4.39
CA PRO A 135 7.49 28.45 -5.23
C PRO A 135 7.92 28.59 -6.68
N PRO A 136 7.87 27.51 -7.49
CA PRO A 136 8.18 27.56 -8.91
C PRO A 136 7.20 28.50 -9.65
N LYS A 137 7.61 28.97 -10.83
CA LYS A 137 6.76 29.82 -11.67
C LYS A 137 5.45 29.14 -12.05
N LYS A 138 4.42 29.93 -12.36
CA LYS A 138 3.12 29.42 -12.82
C LYS A 138 3.31 28.49 -14.05
N ARG A 139 2.67 27.34 -14.01
CA ARG A 139 2.67 26.37 -15.11
C ARG A 139 2.00 26.99 -16.35
N ARG A 140 2.65 26.87 -17.49
CA ARG A 140 2.06 27.23 -18.78
C ARG A 140 1.09 26.12 -19.22
N VAL A 141 -0.08 26.51 -19.61
CA VAL A 141 -1.13 25.59 -20.08
C VAL A 141 -1.42 25.90 -21.55
#